data_171e56ae09e0f9392b78aa0f0fa5b97e
#
_entry.id   171e56ae09e0f9392b78aa0f0fa5b97e
#
_cell.length_a   1.000
_cell.length_b   1.000
_cell.length_c   1.000
_cell.angle_alpha   90.00
_cell.angle_beta   90.00
_cell.angle_gamma   90.00
#
_symmetry.space_group_name_H-M   'P 1'
#
loop_
_entity.id
_entity.type
_entity.pdbx_description
1 polymer ?
#
loop_
_entity_poly.entity_id
_entity_poly.type
_entity_poly.pdbx_seq_one_letter_code
_entity_poly.pdbx_strand_id
1 'polypeptide(L)'
;MKHILYWLGGFAVSLGIFQYYETHRYSEDQLIYAQPPQNRSAVADFDALAYLNFLRASANLPALAHSATLERAARNHARYLLQNPDDGHDEKNIRNPFYTGPRPSDRTRKAGYAYKGVHENVSTGQHPPNEKINDHLPAQHQLDNLMTAIYHRLSLLDQNIDEAGASFESQGKQIALSINQGDSRFNSLCQKNRP
;
A
#
# COMPACT_ATOMS: atom_id res chain seq x y z
N MET A 1 -21.65 -55.90 5.93
CA MET A 1 -21.27 -55.42 4.58
C MET A 1 -21.85 -54.02 4.22
N LYS A 2 -23.14 -53.73 4.47
CA LYS A 2 -23.73 -52.42 4.10
C LYS A 2 -23.04 -51.21 4.78
N HIS A 3 -22.66 -51.30 6.04
CA HIS A 3 -21.99 -50.21 6.75
C HIS A 3 -20.58 -49.86 6.23
N ILE A 4 -19.84 -50.85 5.75
CA ILE A 4 -18.51 -50.65 5.15
C ILE A 4 -18.61 -49.86 3.84
N LEU A 5 -19.63 -50.14 3.03
CA LEU A 5 -19.90 -49.43 1.78
C LEU A 5 -20.23 -47.93 2.01
N TYR A 6 -20.97 -47.58 3.08
CA TYR A 6 -21.25 -46.22 3.44
C TYR A 6 -19.99 -45.43 3.88
N TRP A 7 -19.12 -46.10 4.64
CA TRP A 7 -17.84 -45.51 5.07
C TRP A 7 -16.89 -45.30 3.89
N LEU A 8 -16.78 -46.24 2.97
CA LEU A 8 -15.97 -46.11 1.75
C LEU A 8 -16.52 -45.01 0.81
N GLY A 9 -17.84 -44.91 0.67
CA GLY A 9 -18.47 -43.85 -0.11
C GLY A 9 -18.25 -42.48 0.49
N GLY A 10 -18.42 -42.32 1.82
CA GLY A 10 -18.14 -41.05 2.53
C GLY A 10 -16.70 -40.61 2.42
N PHE A 11 -15.76 -41.55 2.50
CA PHE A 11 -14.32 -41.23 2.37
C PHE A 11 -13.94 -40.84 0.94
N ALA A 12 -14.52 -41.48 -0.07
CA ALA A 12 -14.30 -41.13 -1.48
C ALA A 12 -14.85 -39.74 -1.82
N VAL A 13 -16.02 -39.37 -1.27
CA VAL A 13 -16.62 -38.01 -1.46
C VAL A 13 -15.78 -36.94 -0.77
N SER A 14 -15.31 -37.20 0.46
CA SER A 14 -14.46 -36.22 1.17
C SER A 14 -13.09 -36.08 0.50
N LEU A 15 -12.49 -37.14 -0.03
CA LEU A 15 -11.27 -37.07 -0.83
C LEU A 15 -11.50 -36.29 -2.14
N GLY A 16 -12.61 -36.48 -2.81
CA GLY A 16 -12.97 -35.76 -4.03
C GLY A 16 -13.17 -34.24 -3.77
N ILE A 17 -13.83 -33.89 -2.67
CA ILE A 17 -14.02 -32.50 -2.26
C ILE A 17 -12.66 -31.88 -1.90
N PHE A 18 -11.82 -32.58 -1.15
CA PHE A 18 -10.49 -32.11 -0.79
C PHE A 18 -9.61 -31.92 -2.03
N GLN A 19 -9.61 -32.85 -2.96
CA GLN A 19 -8.84 -32.76 -4.20
C GLN A 19 -9.37 -31.68 -5.12
N TYR A 20 -10.70 -31.49 -5.18
CA TYR A 20 -11.31 -30.34 -5.89
C TYR A 20 -10.88 -29.00 -5.28
N TYR A 21 -10.87 -28.90 -3.95
CA TYR A 21 -10.44 -27.68 -3.24
C TYR A 21 -8.97 -27.38 -3.48
N GLU A 22 -8.07 -28.37 -3.41
CA GLU A 22 -6.64 -28.20 -3.67
C GLU A 22 -6.34 -27.84 -5.13
N THR A 23 -7.07 -28.41 -6.10
CA THR A 23 -6.87 -28.10 -7.53
C THR A 23 -7.50 -26.78 -7.96
N HIS A 24 -8.48 -26.28 -7.21
CA HIS A 24 -9.14 -25.00 -7.48
C HIS A 24 -8.77 -23.93 -6.43
N ARG A 25 -7.85 -24.22 -5.56
CA ARG A 25 -7.24 -23.27 -4.68
C ARG A 25 -6.44 -22.31 -5.54
N TYR A 26 -6.97 -21.09 -5.68
CA TYR A 26 -6.17 -20.03 -6.26
C TYR A 26 -4.88 -19.92 -5.44
N SER A 27 -3.72 -20.03 -6.06
CA SER A 27 -2.48 -19.70 -5.39
C SER A 27 -2.61 -18.24 -4.91
N GLU A 28 -2.07 -17.93 -3.73
CA GLU A 28 -2.04 -16.54 -3.24
C GLU A 28 -1.51 -15.60 -4.32
N ASP A 29 -0.57 -16.07 -5.13
CA ASP A 29 -0.03 -15.41 -6.31
C ASP A 29 -1.11 -15.08 -7.36
N GLN A 30 -2.11 -15.92 -7.58
CA GLN A 30 -3.18 -15.67 -8.56
C GLN A 30 -4.27 -14.72 -8.04
N LEU A 31 -4.45 -14.63 -6.72
CA LEU A 31 -5.43 -13.73 -6.09
C LEU A 31 -4.90 -12.31 -5.90
N ILE A 32 -3.58 -12.16 -5.81
CA ILE A 32 -2.93 -10.90 -5.45
C ILE A 32 -2.23 -10.26 -6.65
N TYR A 33 -1.75 -11.07 -7.59
CA TYR A 33 -1.02 -10.59 -8.75
C TYR A 33 -1.87 -10.62 -10.02
N ALA A 34 -2.70 -9.60 -10.21
CA ALA A 34 -2.93 -9.14 -11.58
C ALA A 34 -1.52 -8.91 -12.16
N GLN A 35 -1.18 -9.65 -13.23
CA GLN A 35 0.15 -9.58 -13.85
C GLN A 35 0.58 -8.11 -13.96
N PRO A 36 1.71 -7.70 -13.36
CA PRO A 36 2.18 -6.34 -13.51
C PRO A 36 2.29 -6.06 -15.01
N PRO A 37 1.99 -4.85 -15.47
CA PRO A 37 2.02 -4.52 -16.88
C PRO A 37 3.35 -4.99 -17.47
N GLN A 38 3.31 -5.83 -18.52
CA GLN A 38 4.48 -6.50 -19.11
C GLN A 38 5.46 -5.53 -19.79
N ASN A 39 5.17 -4.24 -19.82
CA ASN A 39 6.08 -3.21 -20.29
C ASN A 39 7.07 -2.84 -19.17
N ARG A 40 7.94 -3.79 -18.83
CA ARG A 40 9.16 -3.55 -18.07
C ARG A 40 10.22 -2.88 -18.97
N SER A 41 9.90 -1.77 -19.59
CA SER A 41 10.96 -0.85 -19.99
C SER A 41 11.62 -0.40 -18.69
N ALA A 42 12.94 -0.48 -18.64
CA ALA A 42 13.76 -0.09 -17.51
C ALA A 42 13.31 1.29 -16.98
N VAL A 43 12.38 1.29 -16.03
CA VAL A 43 11.94 2.50 -15.35
C VAL A 43 12.97 2.70 -14.26
N ALA A 44 13.79 3.72 -14.41
CA ALA A 44 14.83 4.07 -13.46
C ALA A 44 14.26 4.42 -12.08
N ASP A 45 12.94 4.75 -12.01
CA ASP A 45 12.26 5.13 -10.78
C ASP A 45 10.92 4.38 -10.67
N PHE A 46 10.74 3.62 -9.58
CA PHE A 46 9.44 3.01 -9.26
C PHE A 46 8.46 4.12 -8.85
N ASP A 47 7.41 4.28 -9.61
CA ASP A 47 6.31 5.16 -9.25
C ASP A 47 5.26 4.39 -8.45
N ALA A 48 5.30 4.55 -7.11
CA ALA A 48 4.37 3.90 -6.20
C ALA A 48 2.92 4.34 -6.43
N LEU A 49 2.68 5.58 -6.87
CA LEU A 49 1.34 6.06 -7.19
C LEU A 49 0.82 5.43 -8.49
N ALA A 50 1.67 5.29 -9.51
CA ALA A 50 1.28 4.62 -10.74
C ALA A 50 0.92 3.15 -10.49
N TYR A 51 1.69 2.46 -9.64
CA TYR A 51 1.40 1.08 -9.28
C TYR A 51 0.12 0.97 -8.42
N LEU A 52 -0.09 1.86 -7.46
CA LEU A 52 -1.35 1.93 -6.71
C LEU A 52 -2.54 2.16 -7.66
N ASN A 53 -2.42 3.05 -8.62
CA ASN A 53 -3.46 3.32 -9.61
C ASN A 53 -3.74 2.10 -10.52
N PHE A 54 -2.73 1.31 -10.84
CA PHE A 54 -2.91 0.03 -11.52
C PHE A 54 -3.74 -0.95 -10.66
N LEU A 55 -3.44 -1.07 -9.36
CA LEU A 55 -4.19 -1.92 -8.43
C LEU A 55 -5.64 -1.43 -8.27
N ARG A 56 -5.84 -0.12 -8.18
CA ARG A 56 -7.17 0.50 -8.11
C ARG A 56 -7.98 0.23 -9.39
N ALA A 57 -7.37 0.38 -10.56
CA ALA A 57 -8.02 0.05 -11.84
C ALA A 57 -8.42 -1.43 -11.92
N SER A 58 -7.59 -2.34 -11.38
CA SER A 58 -7.90 -3.77 -11.28
C SER A 58 -9.11 -4.05 -10.36
N ALA A 59 -9.36 -3.15 -9.40
CA ALA A 59 -10.55 -3.18 -8.53
C ALA A 59 -11.72 -2.34 -9.08
N ASN A 60 -11.66 -1.90 -10.35
CA ASN A 60 -12.65 -1.03 -10.99
C ASN A 60 -12.86 0.31 -10.28
N LEU A 61 -11.81 0.86 -9.68
CA LEU A 61 -11.81 2.17 -9.02
C LEU A 61 -11.13 3.23 -9.89
N PRO A 62 -11.53 4.51 -9.79
CA PRO A 62 -10.87 5.59 -10.48
C PRO A 62 -9.42 5.77 -9.97
N ALA A 63 -8.54 6.19 -10.88
CA ALA A 63 -7.18 6.58 -10.53
C ALA A 63 -7.18 7.81 -9.62
N LEU A 64 -6.22 7.85 -8.69
CA LEU A 64 -5.95 9.01 -7.84
C LEU A 64 -5.10 10.03 -8.61
N ALA A 65 -5.46 11.30 -8.50
CA ALA A 65 -4.64 12.37 -9.04
C ALA A 65 -3.36 12.55 -8.19
N HIS A 66 -2.25 12.90 -8.84
CA HIS A 66 -1.02 13.20 -8.14
C HIS A 66 -1.12 14.53 -7.38
N SER A 67 -0.74 14.53 -6.11
CA SER A 67 -0.66 15.72 -5.26
C SER A 67 0.78 15.93 -4.77
N ALA A 68 1.45 16.94 -5.29
CA ALA A 68 2.84 17.26 -4.93
C ALA A 68 3.02 17.60 -3.44
N THR A 69 1.98 18.09 -2.78
CA THR A 69 2.01 18.38 -1.35
C THR A 69 1.92 17.11 -0.50
N LEU A 70 1.05 16.16 -0.90
CA LEU A 70 0.97 14.85 -0.25
C LEU A 70 2.24 14.03 -0.50
N GLU A 71 2.81 14.08 -1.70
CA GLU A 71 4.09 13.43 -2.01
C GLU A 71 5.24 13.99 -1.16
N ARG A 72 5.33 15.32 -1.02
CA ARG A 72 6.36 15.94 -0.17
C ARG A 72 6.26 15.51 1.28
N ALA A 73 5.05 15.39 1.82
CA ALA A 73 4.84 14.88 3.16
C ALA A 73 5.23 13.39 3.26
N ALA A 74 4.84 12.58 2.28
CA ALA A 74 5.21 11.16 2.19
C ALA A 74 6.72 10.97 2.12
N ARG A 75 7.41 11.76 1.31
CA ARG A 75 8.87 11.70 1.16
C ARG A 75 9.59 12.03 2.46
N ASN A 76 9.20 13.08 3.15
CA ASN A 76 9.82 13.44 4.42
C ASN A 76 9.57 12.36 5.47
N HIS A 77 8.36 11.81 5.53
CA HIS A 77 8.04 10.75 6.48
C HIS A 77 8.76 9.43 6.15
N ALA A 78 8.85 9.03 4.90
CA ALA A 78 9.63 7.87 4.49
C ALA A 78 11.12 8.03 4.90
N ARG A 79 11.73 9.19 4.68
CA ARG A 79 13.11 9.49 5.13
C ARG A 79 13.24 9.49 6.65
N TYR A 80 12.26 9.99 7.37
CA TYR A 80 12.21 9.90 8.81
C TYR A 80 12.22 8.45 9.28
N LEU A 81 11.39 7.60 8.67
CA LEU A 81 11.25 6.18 9.02
C LEU A 81 12.50 5.35 8.73
N LEU A 82 13.37 5.75 7.79
CA LEU A 82 14.65 5.07 7.58
C LEU A 82 15.53 5.07 8.84
N GLN A 83 15.38 6.06 9.70
CA GLN A 83 16.13 6.20 10.96
C GLN A 83 15.30 5.83 12.19
N ASN A 84 13.98 5.82 12.08
CA ASN A 84 13.03 5.55 13.15
C ASN A 84 11.92 4.58 12.68
N PRO A 85 12.25 3.35 12.23
CA PRO A 85 11.30 2.45 11.55
C PRO A 85 10.13 2.01 12.44
N ASP A 86 10.30 2.00 13.75
CA ASP A 86 9.28 1.53 14.71
C ASP A 86 8.26 2.63 15.09
N ASP A 87 8.46 3.85 14.62
CA ASP A 87 7.56 4.96 14.94
C ASP A 87 6.23 4.88 14.16
N GLY A 88 6.20 4.15 13.04
CA GLY A 88 4.98 3.93 12.26
C GLY A 88 4.38 5.24 11.76
N HIS A 89 3.11 5.49 12.10
CA HIS A 89 2.41 6.71 11.68
C HIS A 89 2.81 7.97 12.46
N ASP A 90 3.45 7.82 13.62
CA ASP A 90 3.82 8.95 14.48
C ASP A 90 5.31 9.29 14.33
N GLU A 91 5.66 10.57 14.25
CA GLU A 91 7.04 11.02 14.40
C GLU A 91 7.28 11.45 15.85
N LYS A 92 8.06 10.67 16.60
CA LYS A 92 8.37 10.92 18.01
C LYS A 92 9.72 11.60 18.21
N ASN A 93 10.67 11.35 17.29
CA ASN A 93 12.02 11.90 17.36
C ASN A 93 12.11 13.29 16.70
N ILE A 94 11.88 14.34 17.48
CA ILE A 94 11.96 15.73 17.04
C ILE A 94 13.36 16.17 16.56
N ARG A 95 14.41 15.39 16.87
CA ARG A 95 15.80 15.66 16.46
C ARG A 95 16.12 15.08 15.10
N ASN A 96 15.26 14.22 14.56
CA ASN A 96 15.46 13.68 13.22
C ASN A 96 15.36 14.84 12.19
N PRO A 97 16.32 14.98 11.25
CA PRO A 97 16.34 16.07 10.28
C PRO A 97 15.11 16.09 9.35
N PHE A 98 14.42 14.96 9.23
CA PHE A 98 13.19 14.83 8.42
C PHE A 98 11.91 14.97 9.24
N TYR A 99 12.02 15.27 10.54
CA TYR A 99 10.85 15.51 11.37
C TYR A 99 10.01 16.66 10.83
N THR A 100 8.75 16.39 10.54
CA THR A 100 7.85 17.41 9.98
C THR A 100 6.58 17.61 10.78
N GLY A 101 6.31 16.76 11.74
CA GLY A 101 5.17 16.86 12.65
C GLY A 101 4.78 15.50 13.22
N PRO A 102 4.19 15.45 14.41
CA PRO A 102 3.95 14.21 15.12
C PRO A 102 2.94 13.29 14.39
N ARG A 103 1.96 13.84 13.69
CA ARG A 103 0.87 13.08 13.06
C ARG A 103 0.83 13.31 11.55
N PRO A 104 0.25 12.40 10.77
CA PRO A 104 0.08 12.57 9.31
C PRO A 104 -0.55 13.91 8.93
N SER A 105 -1.59 14.34 9.62
CA SER A 105 -2.26 15.63 9.39
C SER A 105 -1.37 16.85 9.65
N ASP A 106 -0.43 16.76 10.58
CA ASP A 106 0.51 17.84 10.87
C ASP A 106 1.56 17.93 9.77
N ARG A 107 2.06 16.78 9.31
CA ARG A 107 3.05 16.65 8.24
C ARG A 107 2.50 17.16 6.90
N THR A 108 1.30 16.73 6.53
CA THR A 108 0.66 17.15 5.28
C THR A 108 0.33 18.63 5.29
N ARG A 109 -0.12 19.18 6.43
CA ARG A 109 -0.35 20.62 6.59
C ARG A 109 0.95 21.40 6.47
N LYS A 110 2.03 20.96 7.10
CA LYS A 110 3.36 21.57 6.98
C LYS A 110 3.88 21.52 5.54
N ALA A 111 3.54 20.48 4.80
CA ALA A 111 3.83 20.36 3.37
C ALA A 111 2.95 21.27 2.48
N GLY A 112 1.98 21.99 3.05
CA GLY A 112 1.08 22.88 2.32
C GLY A 112 -0.19 22.22 1.80
N TYR A 113 -0.53 21.02 2.27
CA TYR A 113 -1.81 20.40 1.97
C TYR A 113 -2.92 21.09 2.76
N ALA A 114 -3.85 21.71 2.04
CA ALA A 114 -4.84 22.61 2.67
C ALA A 114 -5.93 21.86 3.43
N TYR A 115 -5.98 20.54 3.32
CA TYR A 115 -7.14 19.74 3.66
C TYR A 115 -6.95 18.93 4.95
N LYS A 116 -8.06 18.69 5.67
CA LYS A 116 -8.02 18.08 7.00
C LYS A 116 -8.11 16.57 6.97
N GLY A 117 -8.75 15.99 5.95
CA GLY A 117 -8.90 14.55 5.79
C GLY A 117 -7.71 13.97 5.04
N VAL A 118 -6.86 13.25 5.75
CA VAL A 118 -5.72 12.55 5.17
C VAL A 118 -5.69 11.13 5.70
N HIS A 119 -5.54 10.18 4.80
CA HIS A 119 -5.22 8.79 5.11
C HIS A 119 -3.74 8.58 4.84
N GLU A 120 -3.07 7.86 5.71
CA GLU A 120 -1.68 7.50 5.51
C GLU A 120 -1.51 5.98 5.59
N ASN A 121 -0.73 5.44 4.67
CA ASN A 121 -0.29 4.06 4.67
C ASN A 121 1.23 4.04 4.66
N VAL A 122 1.84 3.30 5.59
CA VAL A 122 3.29 3.20 5.71
C VAL A 122 3.72 1.75 5.80
N SER A 123 4.86 1.46 5.20
CA SER A 123 5.54 0.17 5.31
C SER A 123 7.02 0.41 5.45
N THR A 124 7.65 -0.24 6.43
CA THR A 124 9.10 -0.22 6.65
C THR A 124 9.63 -1.63 6.56
N GLY A 125 10.89 -1.77 6.19
CA GLY A 125 11.53 -3.07 6.11
C GLY A 125 13.03 -2.99 5.93
N GLN A 126 13.62 -4.16 5.75
CA GLN A 126 15.03 -4.29 5.43
C GLN A 126 15.20 -5.01 4.10
N HIS A 127 16.05 -4.46 3.28
CA HIS A 127 16.46 -5.05 2.01
C HIS A 127 17.57 -6.09 2.24
N PRO A 128 17.48 -7.28 1.63
CA PRO A 128 18.56 -8.25 1.67
C PRO A 128 19.86 -7.67 1.12
N PRO A 129 21.03 -7.97 1.73
CA PRO A 129 22.30 -7.32 1.39
C PRO A 129 22.82 -7.61 -0.02
N ASN A 130 22.26 -8.61 -0.72
CA ASN A 130 22.72 -9.07 -2.02
C ASN A 130 21.80 -8.68 -3.18
N GLU A 131 20.65 -8.05 -2.93
CA GLU A 131 19.79 -7.55 -3.97
C GLU A 131 20.19 -6.11 -4.34
N LYS A 132 20.33 -5.83 -5.62
CA LYS A 132 20.57 -4.46 -6.08
C LYS A 132 19.26 -3.67 -5.92
N ILE A 133 19.32 -2.54 -5.20
CA ILE A 133 18.19 -1.63 -4.98
C ILE A 133 17.60 -1.08 -6.31
N ASN A 134 18.27 -1.31 -7.42
CA ASN A 134 17.79 -0.93 -8.76
C ASN A 134 16.65 -1.81 -9.28
N ASP A 135 16.30 -2.90 -8.58
CA ASP A 135 15.12 -3.69 -8.91
C ASP A 135 13.91 -3.04 -8.20
N HIS A 136 12.89 -2.70 -8.96
CA HIS A 136 11.62 -2.10 -8.49
C HIS A 136 10.88 -3.00 -7.48
N LEU A 137 11.32 -4.25 -7.35
CA LEU A 137 10.74 -5.26 -6.48
C LEU A 137 10.58 -4.83 -5.01
N PRO A 138 11.56 -4.18 -4.33
CA PRO A 138 11.39 -3.84 -2.93
C PRO A 138 10.26 -2.84 -2.69
N ALA A 139 10.11 -1.82 -3.54
CA ALA A 139 9.06 -0.83 -3.41
C ALA A 139 7.69 -1.40 -3.75
N GLN A 140 7.61 -2.25 -4.80
CA GLN A 140 6.41 -2.97 -5.15
C GLN A 140 5.99 -3.91 -4.01
N HIS A 141 6.92 -4.70 -3.46
CA HIS A 141 6.64 -5.61 -2.35
C HIS A 141 6.14 -4.87 -1.10
N GLN A 142 6.65 -3.67 -0.80
CA GLN A 142 6.14 -2.87 0.31
C GLN A 142 4.66 -2.51 0.09
N LEU A 143 4.27 -2.14 -1.13
CA LEU A 143 2.88 -1.83 -1.44
C LEU A 143 2.01 -3.09 -1.45
N ASP A 144 2.49 -4.20 -2.02
CA ASP A 144 1.79 -5.49 -1.99
C ASP A 144 1.55 -5.96 -0.55
N ASN A 145 2.53 -5.81 0.34
CA ASN A 145 2.36 -6.12 1.76
C ASN A 145 1.26 -5.26 2.41
N LEU A 146 1.17 -3.97 2.08
CA LEU A 146 0.06 -3.13 2.53
C LEU A 146 -1.28 -3.64 2.00
N MET A 147 -1.32 -4.12 0.76
CA MET A 147 -2.53 -4.68 0.16
C MET A 147 -2.97 -6.01 0.78
N THR A 148 -2.07 -6.77 1.42
CA THR A 148 -2.46 -7.99 2.17
C THR A 148 -3.10 -7.67 3.52
N ALA A 149 -2.76 -6.55 4.13
CA ALA A 149 -3.30 -6.12 5.41
C ALA A 149 -4.65 -5.42 5.22
N ILE A 150 -5.71 -5.97 5.81
CA ILE A 150 -7.09 -5.58 5.53
C ILE A 150 -7.37 -4.07 5.71
N TYR A 151 -6.87 -3.45 6.76
CA TYR A 151 -7.10 -2.02 7.02
C TYR A 151 -6.36 -1.12 6.04
N HIS A 152 -5.12 -1.46 5.67
CA HIS A 152 -4.38 -0.74 4.63
C HIS A 152 -5.05 -0.89 3.26
N ARG A 153 -5.46 -2.10 2.91
CA ARG A 153 -6.17 -2.34 1.64
C ARG A 153 -7.47 -1.54 1.56
N LEU A 154 -8.27 -1.50 2.63
CA LEU A 154 -9.49 -0.69 2.67
C LEU A 154 -9.18 0.81 2.49
N SER A 155 -8.11 1.30 3.11
CA SER A 155 -7.66 2.68 2.94
C SER A 155 -7.18 2.96 1.51
N LEU A 156 -6.32 2.09 0.95
CA LEU A 156 -5.75 2.25 -0.39
C LEU A 156 -6.79 2.16 -1.51
N LEU A 157 -7.85 1.39 -1.28
CA LEU A 157 -8.96 1.19 -2.22
C LEU A 157 -10.21 2.02 -1.87
N ASP A 158 -10.12 2.98 -0.95
CA ASP A 158 -11.26 3.85 -0.63
C ASP A 158 -11.71 4.62 -1.89
N GLN A 159 -13.00 4.50 -2.20
CA GLN A 159 -13.62 5.18 -3.34
C GLN A 159 -13.85 6.68 -3.11
N ASN A 160 -13.77 7.13 -1.86
CA ASN A 160 -14.01 8.52 -1.48
C ASN A 160 -12.77 9.41 -1.59
N ILE A 161 -11.60 8.83 -1.82
CA ILE A 161 -10.37 9.58 -2.08
C ILE A 161 -10.19 9.82 -3.57
N ASP A 162 -9.61 10.95 -3.94
CA ASP A 162 -9.41 11.36 -5.34
C ASP A 162 -7.98 11.80 -5.66
N GLU A 163 -7.13 12.00 -4.65
CA GLU A 163 -5.73 12.37 -4.85
C GLU A 163 -4.79 11.66 -3.86
N ALA A 164 -3.54 11.50 -4.27
CA ALA A 164 -2.50 10.92 -3.42
C ALA A 164 -1.10 11.43 -3.78
N GLY A 165 -0.20 11.22 -2.84
CA GLY A 165 1.25 11.34 -3.04
C GLY A 165 1.96 10.22 -2.31
N ALA A 166 2.94 9.62 -2.97
CA ALA A 166 3.68 8.47 -2.45
C ALA A 166 5.19 8.70 -2.58
N SER A 167 5.97 8.10 -1.69
CA SER A 167 7.41 8.08 -1.79
C SER A 167 7.96 6.78 -1.20
N PHE A 168 8.87 6.17 -1.94
CA PHE A 168 9.71 5.08 -1.48
C PHE A 168 11.13 5.60 -1.29
N GLU A 169 11.71 5.38 -0.13
CA GLU A 169 13.06 5.80 0.21
C GLU A 169 13.87 4.62 0.74
N SER A 170 15.17 4.65 0.51
CA SER A 170 16.09 3.62 0.98
C SER A 170 17.40 4.21 1.48
N GLN A 171 17.97 3.62 2.55
CA GLN A 171 19.27 3.98 3.07
C GLN A 171 19.96 2.75 3.67
N GLY A 172 21.07 2.34 3.07
CA GLY A 172 21.73 1.09 3.45
C GLY A 172 20.80 -0.11 3.22
N LYS A 173 20.46 -0.81 4.30
CA LYS A 173 19.50 -1.92 4.27
C LYS A 173 18.06 -1.49 4.55
N GLN A 174 17.87 -0.31 5.09
CA GLN A 174 16.53 0.17 5.48
C GLN A 174 15.77 0.67 4.26
N ILE A 175 14.51 0.32 4.20
CA ILE A 175 13.55 0.79 3.19
C ILE A 175 12.28 1.27 3.87
N ALA A 176 11.65 2.29 3.29
CA ALA A 176 10.39 2.84 3.78
C ALA A 176 9.53 3.32 2.61
N LEU A 177 8.27 2.95 2.62
CA LEU A 177 7.21 3.46 1.74
C LEU A 177 6.23 4.25 2.58
N SER A 178 5.89 5.46 2.15
CA SER A 178 4.80 6.26 2.71
C SER A 178 3.87 6.71 1.59
N ILE A 179 2.56 6.56 1.80
CA ILE A 179 1.51 6.98 0.87
C ILE A 179 0.52 7.82 1.66
N ASN A 180 0.37 9.07 1.28
CA ASN A 180 -0.67 9.96 1.78
C ASN A 180 -1.79 10.08 0.75
N GLN A 181 -3.03 10.00 1.19
CA GLN A 181 -4.22 10.05 0.36
C GLN A 181 -5.17 11.12 0.90
N GLY A 182 -5.87 11.81 0.02
CA GLY A 182 -6.77 12.88 0.36
C GLY A 182 -8.06 12.88 -0.47
N ASP A 183 -9.06 13.61 0.04
CA ASP A 183 -10.29 13.92 -0.68
C ASP A 183 -10.38 15.44 -0.91
N SER A 184 -10.04 15.88 -2.12
CA SER A 184 -10.10 17.30 -2.50
C SER A 184 -11.53 17.84 -2.52
N ARG A 185 -12.51 16.96 -2.74
CA ARG A 185 -13.94 17.32 -2.82
C ARG A 185 -14.52 17.69 -1.46
N PHE A 186 -14.06 17.02 -0.39
CA PHE A 186 -14.48 17.31 0.97
C PHE A 186 -14.20 18.78 1.35
N ASN A 187 -13.21 19.38 0.76
CA ASN A 187 -12.82 20.79 0.96
C ASN A 187 -13.67 21.79 0.23
N SER A 188 -14.12 21.45 -0.97
CA SER A 188 -15.02 22.30 -1.71
C SER A 188 -16.35 22.49 -0.95
N LEU A 189 -16.79 21.45 -0.21
CA LEU A 189 -17.96 21.51 0.67
C LEU A 189 -17.73 22.41 1.89
N CYS A 190 -16.55 22.31 2.51
CA CYS A 190 -16.18 23.15 3.66
C CYS A 190 -15.97 24.62 3.29
N GLN A 191 -15.55 24.92 2.07
CA GLN A 191 -15.40 26.30 1.58
C GLN A 191 -16.73 26.94 1.21
N LYS A 192 -17.67 26.19 0.64
CA LYS A 192 -19.02 26.70 0.28
C LYS A 192 -19.88 27.06 1.48
N ASN A 193 -19.60 26.48 2.65
CA ASN A 193 -20.37 26.68 3.89
C ASN A 193 -19.68 27.59 4.91
N ARG A 194 -18.72 28.40 4.49
CA ARG A 194 -18.21 29.50 5.36
C ARG A 194 -19.20 30.67 5.25
N PRO A 195 -19.74 31.14 6.42
CA PRO A 195 -20.59 32.31 6.46
C PRO A 195 -19.83 33.55 6.01
#